data_1cf1feef01cb3c25a2cf21b83d65e6bc
#
_entry.id   1cf1feef01cb3c25a2cf21b83d65e6bc
#
_cell.length_a   1.000
_cell.length_b   1.000
_cell.length_c   1.000
_cell.angle_alpha   90.00
_cell.angle_beta   90.00
_cell.angle_gamma   90.00
#
_symmetry.space_group_name_H-M   'P 1'
#
loop_
_entity.id
_entity.type
_entity.pdbx_description
1 polymer ?
#
loop_
_entity_poly.entity_id
_entity_poly.type
_entity_poly.pdbx_seq_one_letter_code
_entity_poly.pdbx_strand_id
1 'polypeptide(L)'
;MQTDMKNRTVLVTGSTDGIGKETARQLARMGARVLLHGRDAEKGMRVREEICRSTGNDRLQFFAADLSSQKQARKMVADIRKSNDRLHVLINNAGTFEPERRITEDGLEKTFAVNYLAQFLLSRELLDLMIKSAPARIVNVASIAHVNGTMDWSNLQGERRYEGFDAYAGSKLAVILFTYSLARRLNGTGVTVNCLHPGVIKTK
;
A
#
# COMPACT_ATOMS: atom_id res chain seq x y z
N MET A 1 5.21 -21.93 14.85
CA MET A 1 5.69 -22.32 13.50
C MET A 1 5.91 -21.07 12.69
N GLN A 2 7.12 -20.84 12.20
CA GLN A 2 7.38 -19.72 11.29
C GLN A 2 6.82 -20.10 9.91
N THR A 3 5.87 -19.33 9.38
CA THR A 3 5.25 -19.58 8.07
C THR A 3 6.31 -19.43 6.98
N ASP A 4 6.55 -20.45 6.19
CA ASP A 4 7.48 -20.39 5.04
C ASP A 4 6.85 -19.58 3.90
N MET A 5 7.56 -18.56 3.42
CA MET A 5 7.14 -17.66 2.34
C MET A 5 8.00 -17.80 1.08
N LYS A 6 8.84 -18.84 0.98
CA LYS A 6 9.84 -19.01 -0.11
C LYS A 6 9.25 -18.89 -1.53
N ASN A 7 8.02 -19.34 -1.73
CA ASN A 7 7.36 -19.33 -3.01
C ASN A 7 6.32 -18.20 -3.14
N ARG A 8 6.39 -17.18 -2.29
CA ARG A 8 5.47 -16.06 -2.30
C ARG A 8 6.16 -14.78 -2.77
N THR A 9 5.50 -14.06 -3.67
CA THR A 9 5.87 -12.71 -4.08
C THR A 9 4.96 -11.73 -3.35
N VAL A 10 5.54 -10.75 -2.67
CA VAL A 10 4.84 -9.79 -1.83
C VAL A 10 5.23 -8.37 -2.23
N LEU A 11 4.27 -7.51 -2.53
CA LEU A 11 4.49 -6.07 -2.70
C LEU A 11 4.14 -5.35 -1.38
N VAL A 12 5.05 -4.53 -0.88
CA VAL A 12 4.82 -3.67 0.29
C VAL A 12 4.99 -2.22 -0.12
N THR A 13 3.90 -1.46 -0.16
CA THR A 13 3.98 -0.02 -0.46
C THR A 13 4.48 0.79 0.76
N GLY A 14 5.28 1.85 0.52
CA GLY A 14 5.87 2.64 1.60
C GLY A 14 6.84 1.85 2.47
N SER A 15 7.66 1.00 1.86
CA SER A 15 8.57 0.08 2.56
C SER A 15 10.00 0.61 2.75
N THR A 16 10.21 1.93 2.60
CA THR A 16 11.52 2.55 2.82
C THR A 16 11.70 3.11 4.23
N ASP A 17 10.65 3.03 5.07
CA ASP A 17 10.69 3.51 6.47
C ASP A 17 9.61 2.83 7.33
N GLY A 18 9.72 2.99 8.65
CA GLY A 18 8.69 2.64 9.64
C GLY A 18 8.16 1.21 9.52
N ILE A 19 6.84 1.07 9.66
CA ILE A 19 6.13 -0.23 9.64
C ILE A 19 6.37 -0.97 8.33
N GLY A 20 6.30 -0.29 7.19
CA GLY A 20 6.47 -0.91 5.88
C GLY A 20 7.87 -1.52 5.70
N LYS A 21 8.91 -0.83 6.16
CA LYS A 21 10.30 -1.35 6.13
C LYS A 21 10.46 -2.59 6.99
N GLU A 22 9.94 -2.55 8.22
CA GLU A 22 10.04 -3.71 9.12
C GLU A 22 9.21 -4.89 8.61
N THR A 23 8.00 -4.64 8.11
CA THR A 23 7.18 -5.67 7.45
C THR A 23 7.92 -6.33 6.30
N ALA A 24 8.54 -5.53 5.43
CA ALA A 24 9.33 -6.04 4.29
C ALA A 24 10.53 -6.88 4.76
N ARG A 25 11.22 -6.45 5.83
CA ARG A 25 12.34 -7.18 6.42
C ARG A 25 11.90 -8.54 6.98
N GLN A 26 10.79 -8.58 7.72
CA GLN A 26 10.27 -9.83 8.28
C GLN A 26 9.84 -10.81 7.17
N LEU A 27 9.15 -10.32 6.14
CA LEU A 27 8.78 -11.14 4.99
C LEU A 27 10.02 -11.68 4.24
N ALA A 28 11.05 -10.86 4.11
CA ALA A 28 12.33 -11.31 3.54
C ALA A 28 12.98 -12.42 4.40
N ARG A 29 12.98 -12.29 5.74
CA ARG A 29 13.46 -13.35 6.66
C ARG A 29 12.67 -14.64 6.51
N MET A 30 11.37 -14.56 6.23
CA MET A 30 10.52 -15.73 5.95
C MET A 30 10.75 -16.32 4.57
N GLY A 31 11.68 -15.76 3.79
CA GLY A 31 12.07 -16.23 2.47
C GLY A 31 11.19 -15.73 1.32
N ALA A 32 10.32 -14.74 1.50
CA ALA A 32 9.53 -14.19 0.42
C ALA A 32 10.38 -13.47 -0.65
N ARG A 33 9.92 -13.45 -1.89
CA ARG A 33 10.32 -12.42 -2.86
C ARG A 33 9.60 -11.13 -2.50
N VAL A 34 10.32 -10.08 -2.12
CA VAL A 34 9.72 -8.84 -1.65
C VAL A 34 9.94 -7.72 -2.66
N LEU A 35 8.83 -7.15 -3.13
CA LEU A 35 8.79 -5.97 -3.96
C LEU A 35 8.64 -4.76 -3.05
N LEU A 36 9.70 -3.98 -2.95
CA LEU A 36 9.78 -2.78 -2.13
C LEU A 36 9.31 -1.57 -2.94
N HIS A 37 8.67 -0.64 -2.29
CA HIS A 37 8.24 0.61 -2.93
C HIS A 37 8.50 1.83 -2.03
N GLY A 38 8.90 2.93 -2.66
CA GLY A 38 9.06 4.26 -2.05
C GLY A 38 9.24 5.33 -3.12
N ARG A 39 9.20 6.61 -2.71
CA ARG A 39 9.33 7.75 -3.65
C ARG A 39 10.77 8.05 -4.04
N ASP A 40 11.70 7.86 -3.12
CA ASP A 40 13.12 8.16 -3.26
C ASP A 40 13.87 6.89 -3.68
N ALA A 41 14.43 6.92 -4.90
CA ALA A 41 15.13 5.79 -5.49
C ALA A 41 16.42 5.43 -4.74
N GLU A 42 17.19 6.44 -4.32
CA GLU A 42 18.46 6.21 -3.60
C GLU A 42 18.21 5.62 -2.21
N LYS A 43 17.26 6.22 -1.46
CA LYS A 43 16.82 5.66 -0.16
C LYS A 43 16.32 4.22 -0.34
N GLY A 44 15.54 3.98 -1.37
CA GLY A 44 14.98 2.66 -1.67
C GLY A 44 16.03 1.61 -1.93
N MET A 45 17.05 1.94 -2.72
CA MET A 45 18.17 1.03 -2.98
C MET A 45 19.00 0.75 -1.73
N ARG A 46 19.28 1.77 -0.89
CA ARG A 46 19.95 1.57 0.41
C ARG A 46 19.17 0.65 1.33
N VAL A 47 17.84 0.82 1.41
CA VAL A 47 16.97 -0.03 2.24
C VAL A 47 16.92 -1.47 1.70
N ARG A 48 16.87 -1.64 0.38
CA ARG A 48 16.95 -2.97 -0.25
C ARG A 48 18.23 -3.70 0.15
N GLU A 49 19.38 -3.03 0.05
CA GLU A 49 20.68 -3.61 0.43
C GLU A 49 20.76 -3.92 1.93
N GLU A 50 20.24 -3.04 2.77
CA GLU A 50 20.15 -3.26 4.22
C GLU A 50 19.34 -4.51 4.56
N ILE A 51 18.16 -4.66 3.94
CA ILE A 51 17.31 -5.84 4.16
C ILE A 51 18.02 -7.09 3.62
N CYS A 52 18.61 -7.04 2.43
CA CYS A 52 19.37 -8.15 1.87
C CYS A 52 20.48 -8.62 2.84
N ARG A 53 21.30 -7.71 3.32
CA ARG A 53 22.39 -8.03 4.27
C ARG A 53 21.89 -8.59 5.59
N SER A 54 20.79 -8.02 6.14
CA SER A 54 20.28 -8.42 7.47
C SER A 54 19.47 -9.71 7.46
N THR A 55 19.02 -10.16 6.29
CA THR A 55 18.16 -11.36 6.15
C THR A 55 18.80 -12.49 5.36
N GLY A 56 19.89 -12.22 4.63
CA GLY A 56 20.48 -13.17 3.68
C GLY A 56 19.60 -13.44 2.45
N ASN A 57 18.53 -12.69 2.23
CA ASN A 57 17.62 -12.89 1.12
C ASN A 57 17.88 -11.84 0.02
N ASP A 58 18.30 -12.28 -1.14
CA ASP A 58 18.59 -11.46 -2.32
C ASP A 58 17.39 -11.25 -3.25
N ARG A 59 16.26 -11.95 -3.03
CA ARG A 59 15.04 -11.86 -3.83
C ARG A 59 14.24 -10.60 -3.52
N LEU A 60 14.92 -9.44 -3.59
CA LEU A 60 14.35 -8.13 -3.32
C LEU A 60 14.42 -7.26 -4.58
N GLN A 61 13.31 -6.65 -4.96
CA GLN A 61 13.24 -5.62 -6.00
C GLN A 61 12.73 -4.32 -5.41
N PHE A 62 13.18 -3.19 -5.93
CA PHE A 62 12.69 -1.88 -5.52
C PHE A 62 12.06 -1.15 -6.72
N PHE A 63 10.90 -0.55 -6.48
CA PHE A 63 10.14 0.24 -7.45
C PHE A 63 9.95 1.65 -6.91
N ALA A 64 10.47 2.64 -7.64
CA ALA A 64 10.31 4.05 -7.30
C ALA A 64 9.00 4.59 -7.92
N ALA A 65 8.14 5.18 -7.09
CA ALA A 65 6.95 5.91 -7.56
C ALA A 65 6.44 6.87 -6.48
N ASP A 66 5.93 8.02 -6.87
CA ASP A 66 5.08 8.83 -5.99
C ASP A 66 3.62 8.41 -6.18
N LEU A 67 3.02 7.87 -5.13
CA LEU A 67 1.62 7.42 -5.15
C LEU A 67 0.61 8.59 -5.13
N SER A 68 1.07 9.82 -4.99
CA SER A 68 0.22 11.00 -5.23
C SER A 68 0.01 11.26 -6.73
N SER A 69 0.78 10.60 -7.61
CA SER A 69 0.69 10.64 -9.07
C SER A 69 0.11 9.34 -9.60
N GLN A 70 -1.06 9.40 -10.20
CA GLN A 70 -1.68 8.23 -10.84
C GLN A 70 -0.81 7.70 -12.00
N LYS A 71 -0.17 8.60 -12.75
CA LYS A 71 0.76 8.24 -13.83
C LYS A 71 1.93 7.40 -13.31
N GLN A 72 2.57 7.83 -12.22
CA GLN A 72 3.69 7.08 -11.63
C GLN A 72 3.23 5.76 -11.03
N ALA A 73 2.07 5.73 -10.36
CA ALA A 73 1.49 4.50 -9.82
C ALA A 73 1.21 3.47 -10.93
N ARG A 74 0.62 3.90 -12.07
CA ARG A 74 0.38 3.01 -13.23
C ARG A 74 1.67 2.53 -13.88
N LYS A 75 2.68 3.40 -14.00
CA LYS A 75 4.00 3.01 -14.50
C LYS A 75 4.60 1.93 -13.61
N MET A 76 4.58 2.12 -12.30
CA MET A 76 5.05 1.12 -11.34
C MET A 76 4.34 -0.22 -11.51
N VAL A 77 3.01 -0.21 -11.65
CA VAL A 77 2.23 -1.44 -11.92
C VAL A 77 2.73 -2.13 -13.19
N ALA A 78 2.93 -1.39 -14.28
CA ALA A 78 3.42 -1.94 -15.53
C ALA A 78 4.82 -2.57 -15.37
N ASP A 79 5.72 -1.90 -14.65
CA ASP A 79 7.08 -2.40 -14.37
C ASP A 79 7.05 -3.67 -13.49
N ILE A 80 6.14 -3.73 -12.49
CA ILE A 80 5.92 -4.92 -11.66
C ILE A 80 5.41 -6.09 -12.53
N ARG A 81 4.42 -5.85 -13.37
CA ARG A 81 3.84 -6.89 -14.26
C ARG A 81 4.85 -7.41 -15.26
N LYS A 82 5.75 -6.55 -15.77
CA LYS A 82 6.80 -6.94 -16.71
C LYS A 82 7.86 -7.85 -16.06
N SER A 83 8.13 -7.66 -14.78
CA SER A 83 9.22 -8.35 -14.07
C SER A 83 8.76 -9.48 -13.15
N ASN A 84 7.45 -9.68 -12.99
CA ASN A 84 6.90 -10.67 -12.08
C ASN A 84 5.63 -11.32 -12.65
N ASP A 85 5.64 -12.65 -12.76
CA ASP A 85 4.51 -13.47 -13.23
C ASP A 85 3.49 -13.78 -12.12
N ARG A 86 3.82 -13.51 -10.88
CA ARG A 86 3.02 -13.82 -9.69
C ARG A 86 3.07 -12.69 -8.67
N LEU A 87 1.92 -12.43 -8.04
CA LEU A 87 1.81 -11.57 -6.87
C LEU A 87 0.84 -12.22 -5.88
N HIS A 88 1.36 -12.74 -4.79
CA HIS A 88 0.57 -13.47 -3.81
C HIS A 88 0.03 -12.57 -2.69
N VAL A 89 0.75 -11.48 -2.37
CA VAL A 89 0.33 -10.55 -1.33
C VAL A 89 0.59 -9.12 -1.79
N LEU A 90 -0.43 -8.28 -1.68
CA LEU A 90 -0.33 -6.82 -1.80
C LEU A 90 -0.58 -6.19 -0.43
N ILE A 91 0.42 -5.51 0.12
CA ILE A 91 0.31 -4.75 1.37
C ILE A 91 0.30 -3.26 1.02
N ASN A 92 -0.89 -2.68 1.03
CA ASN A 92 -1.13 -1.26 0.86
C ASN A 92 -0.84 -0.53 2.18
N ASN A 93 0.45 -0.28 2.46
CA ASN A 93 0.91 0.33 3.70
C ASN A 93 1.23 1.82 3.53
N ALA A 94 1.60 2.28 2.33
CA ALA A 94 1.91 3.69 2.11
C ALA A 94 0.77 4.61 2.57
N GLY A 95 1.13 5.69 3.24
CA GLY A 95 0.19 6.69 3.71
C GLY A 95 0.89 8.01 4.03
N THR A 96 0.12 9.07 4.05
CA THR A 96 0.54 10.42 4.42
C THR A 96 -0.50 11.11 5.30
N PHE A 97 -0.07 12.15 5.98
CA PHE A 97 -0.90 13.10 6.70
C PHE A 97 -0.47 14.50 6.28
N GLU A 98 -1.39 15.28 5.73
CA GLU A 98 -1.14 16.68 5.38
C GLU A 98 -1.98 17.56 6.31
N PRO A 99 -1.33 18.40 7.16
CA PRO A 99 -2.06 19.29 8.06
C PRO A 99 -2.81 20.40 7.29
N GLU A 100 -2.29 20.78 6.13
CA GLU A 100 -2.87 21.76 5.23
C GLU A 100 -3.30 21.10 3.91
N ARG A 101 -4.32 21.64 3.27
CA ARG A 101 -4.80 21.13 1.99
C ARG A 101 -3.74 21.27 0.91
N ARG A 102 -3.31 20.16 0.36
CA ARG A 102 -2.38 20.07 -0.77
C ARG A 102 -3.03 19.32 -1.92
N ILE A 103 -2.83 19.83 -3.12
CA ILE A 103 -3.36 19.26 -4.35
C ILE A 103 -2.22 18.57 -5.11
N THR A 104 -2.49 17.36 -5.61
CA THR A 104 -1.57 16.60 -6.44
C THR A 104 -1.55 17.11 -7.87
N GLU A 105 -0.62 16.65 -8.71
CA GLU A 105 -0.58 16.95 -10.14
C GLU A 105 -1.85 16.49 -10.89
N ASP A 106 -2.57 15.51 -10.33
CA ASP A 106 -3.84 15.00 -10.87
C ASP A 106 -5.06 15.82 -10.40
N GLY A 107 -4.86 16.94 -9.68
CA GLY A 107 -5.95 17.77 -9.15
C GLY A 107 -6.68 17.20 -7.94
N LEU A 108 -6.10 16.20 -7.25
CA LEU A 108 -6.72 15.53 -6.13
C LEU A 108 -6.13 15.98 -4.79
N GLU A 109 -6.94 15.96 -3.71
CA GLU A 109 -6.43 16.19 -2.35
C GLU A 109 -5.43 15.08 -1.98
N LYS A 110 -4.26 15.48 -1.49
CA LYS A 110 -3.09 14.60 -1.39
C LYS A 110 -3.25 13.47 -0.38
N THR A 111 -3.88 13.73 0.79
CA THR A 111 -4.11 12.70 1.80
C THR A 111 -5.05 11.62 1.24
N PHE A 112 -6.14 12.04 0.62
CA PHE A 112 -7.09 11.13 -0.01
C PHE A 112 -6.49 10.38 -1.20
N ALA A 113 -5.70 11.08 -2.02
CA ALA A 113 -5.02 10.49 -3.18
C ALA A 113 -4.06 9.36 -2.76
N VAL A 114 -3.18 9.61 -1.77
CA VAL A 114 -2.16 8.63 -1.33
C VAL A 114 -2.78 7.53 -0.49
N ASN A 115 -3.62 7.89 0.50
CA ASN A 115 -4.10 6.90 1.47
C ASN A 115 -5.18 5.98 0.91
N TYR A 116 -6.00 6.47 -0.02
CA TYR A 116 -7.13 5.71 -0.54
C TYR A 116 -7.04 5.44 -2.04
N LEU A 117 -6.98 6.49 -2.89
CA LEU A 117 -7.05 6.29 -4.35
C LEU A 117 -5.89 5.47 -4.90
N ALA A 118 -4.69 5.64 -4.36
CA ALA A 118 -3.54 4.82 -4.74
C ALA A 118 -3.76 3.35 -4.38
N GLN A 119 -4.28 3.05 -3.18
CA GLN A 119 -4.60 1.68 -2.77
C GLN A 119 -5.66 1.05 -3.67
N PHE A 120 -6.70 1.82 -4.01
CA PHE A 120 -7.73 1.41 -4.96
C PHE A 120 -7.13 1.08 -6.33
N LEU A 121 -6.33 1.99 -6.88
CA LEU A 121 -5.69 1.84 -8.18
C LEU A 121 -4.78 0.60 -8.22
N LEU A 122 -3.88 0.45 -7.25
CA LEU A 122 -2.96 -0.69 -7.18
C LEU A 122 -3.71 -2.01 -7.04
N SER A 123 -4.73 -2.06 -6.17
CA SER A 123 -5.54 -3.27 -5.99
C SER A 123 -6.28 -3.66 -7.26
N ARG A 124 -6.80 -2.68 -8.01
CA ARG A 124 -7.50 -2.90 -9.27
C ARG A 124 -6.54 -3.36 -10.39
N GLU A 125 -5.45 -2.64 -10.58
CA GLU A 125 -4.51 -2.84 -11.69
C GLU A 125 -3.65 -4.11 -11.53
N LEU A 126 -3.47 -4.62 -10.30
CA LEU A 126 -2.74 -5.85 -10.01
C LEU A 126 -3.65 -7.07 -9.81
N LEU A 127 -4.98 -6.89 -9.87
CA LEU A 127 -5.94 -7.91 -9.47
C LEU A 127 -5.84 -9.20 -10.28
N ASP A 128 -5.73 -9.12 -11.60
CA ASP A 128 -5.63 -10.28 -12.47
C ASP A 128 -4.35 -11.08 -12.23
N LEU A 129 -3.23 -10.39 -11.92
CA LEU A 129 -1.98 -11.03 -11.50
C LEU A 129 -2.16 -11.77 -10.17
N MET A 130 -2.93 -11.20 -9.24
CA MET A 130 -3.24 -11.82 -7.96
C MET A 130 -4.20 -13.02 -8.09
N ILE A 131 -5.22 -12.92 -8.94
CA ILE A 131 -6.12 -14.04 -9.24
C ILE A 131 -5.35 -15.22 -9.82
N LYS A 132 -4.44 -14.96 -10.77
CA LYS A 132 -3.52 -16.00 -11.31
C LYS A 132 -2.58 -16.60 -10.27
N SER A 133 -2.38 -15.90 -9.15
CA SER A 133 -1.48 -16.31 -8.06
C SER A 133 -2.22 -16.91 -6.87
N ALA A 134 -3.54 -17.11 -6.98
CA ALA A 134 -4.35 -17.61 -5.87
C ALA A 134 -3.76 -18.93 -5.28
N PRO A 135 -3.83 -19.12 -3.96
CA PRO A 135 -4.44 -18.24 -2.97
C PRO A 135 -3.59 -16.98 -2.73
N ALA A 136 -4.24 -15.79 -2.79
CA ALA A 136 -3.60 -14.49 -2.67
C ALA A 136 -4.32 -13.58 -1.65
N ARG A 137 -3.65 -12.50 -1.22
CA ARG A 137 -4.17 -11.59 -0.18
C ARG A 137 -3.89 -10.13 -0.49
N ILE A 138 -4.89 -9.28 -0.29
CA ILE A 138 -4.73 -7.83 -0.20
C ILE A 138 -4.88 -7.43 1.27
N VAL A 139 -3.91 -6.69 1.79
CA VAL A 139 -3.92 -6.16 3.16
C VAL A 139 -3.81 -4.64 3.09
N ASN A 140 -4.85 -3.96 3.53
CA ASN A 140 -4.92 -2.50 3.53
C ASN A 140 -4.64 -1.96 4.94
N VAL A 141 -3.66 -1.06 5.07
CA VAL A 141 -3.33 -0.43 6.36
C VAL A 141 -4.25 0.76 6.57
N ALA A 142 -5.26 0.55 7.40
CA ALA A 142 -6.19 1.57 7.89
C ALA A 142 -5.63 2.29 9.12
N SER A 143 -6.50 2.88 9.93
CA SER A 143 -6.16 3.53 11.22
C SER A 143 -7.37 3.56 12.12
N ILE A 144 -7.18 3.61 13.44
CA ILE A 144 -8.25 3.87 14.41
C ILE A 144 -8.93 5.23 14.15
N ALA A 145 -8.23 6.17 13.50
CA ALA A 145 -8.79 7.46 13.13
C ALA A 145 -10.08 7.36 12.30
N HIS A 146 -10.33 6.22 11.63
CA HIS A 146 -11.56 5.99 10.86
C HIS A 146 -12.84 6.15 11.68
N VAL A 147 -12.77 5.94 13.00
CA VAL A 147 -13.93 6.10 13.90
C VAL A 147 -14.47 7.54 13.88
N ASN A 148 -13.58 8.52 13.68
CA ASN A 148 -13.93 9.93 13.54
C ASN A 148 -14.10 10.34 12.07
N GLY A 149 -13.95 9.40 11.13
CA GLY A 149 -14.05 9.70 9.71
C GLY A 149 -15.50 9.85 9.25
N THR A 150 -15.72 10.80 8.36
CA THR A 150 -16.97 10.98 7.65
C THR A 150 -16.73 10.99 6.15
N MET A 151 -17.74 10.57 5.37
CA MET A 151 -17.71 10.64 3.90
C MET A 151 -18.64 11.76 3.45
N ASP A 152 -18.14 13.00 3.51
CA ASP A 152 -18.87 14.15 2.97
C ASP A 152 -18.68 14.22 1.45
N TRP A 153 -19.66 13.69 0.72
CA TRP A 153 -19.64 13.68 -0.75
C TRP A 153 -19.65 15.09 -1.36
N SER A 154 -20.11 16.09 -0.62
CA SER A 154 -20.15 17.51 -1.07
C SER A 154 -18.81 18.22 -0.87
N ASN A 155 -17.88 17.62 -0.12
CA ASN A 155 -16.59 18.19 0.25
C ASN A 155 -15.46 17.14 0.30
N LEU A 156 -15.56 16.11 -0.53
CA LEU A 156 -14.64 14.96 -0.49
C LEU A 156 -13.16 15.35 -0.73
N GLN A 157 -12.94 16.42 -1.47
CA GLN A 157 -11.60 16.95 -1.76
C GLN A 157 -11.21 18.12 -0.84
N GLY A 158 -12.00 18.42 0.19
CA GLY A 158 -11.73 19.51 1.14
C GLY A 158 -11.77 20.91 0.50
N GLU A 159 -12.58 21.10 -0.54
CA GLU A 159 -12.62 22.35 -1.32
C GLU A 159 -13.30 23.49 -0.59
N ARG A 160 -14.30 23.15 0.24
CA ARG A 160 -15.07 24.13 1.03
C ARG A 160 -14.45 24.38 2.39
N ARG A 161 -14.02 23.32 3.04
CA ARG A 161 -13.38 23.33 4.35
C ARG A 161 -12.39 22.16 4.42
N TYR A 162 -11.19 22.41 4.92
CA TYR A 162 -10.17 21.40 5.14
C TYR A 162 -9.66 21.40 6.57
N GLU A 163 -9.71 20.27 7.20
CA GLU A 163 -9.05 19.96 8.46
C GLU A 163 -8.22 18.69 8.25
N GLY A 164 -6.91 18.78 8.49
CA GLY A 164 -5.98 17.69 8.17
C GLY A 164 -6.36 16.37 8.84
N PHE A 165 -6.83 16.41 10.10
CA PHE A 165 -7.26 15.20 10.80
C PHE A 165 -8.54 14.61 10.21
N ASP A 166 -9.52 15.44 9.82
CA ASP A 166 -10.76 14.99 9.21
C ASP A 166 -10.49 14.35 7.84
N ALA A 167 -9.61 14.97 7.03
CA ALA A 167 -9.19 14.42 5.74
C ALA A 167 -8.48 13.05 5.91
N TYR A 168 -7.61 12.94 6.90
CA TYR A 168 -6.95 11.68 7.24
C TYR A 168 -7.96 10.63 7.70
N ALA A 169 -8.84 10.96 8.65
CA ALA A 169 -9.84 10.06 9.19
C ALA A 169 -10.81 9.58 8.09
N GLY A 170 -11.29 10.50 7.25
CA GLY A 170 -12.12 10.18 6.08
C GLY A 170 -11.41 9.26 5.09
N SER A 171 -10.11 9.51 4.81
CA SER A 171 -9.32 8.63 3.94
C SER A 171 -9.21 7.21 4.51
N LYS A 172 -9.07 7.06 5.83
CA LYS A 172 -8.99 5.75 6.49
C LYS A 172 -10.33 5.04 6.58
N LEU A 173 -11.43 5.78 6.70
CA LEU A 173 -12.78 5.23 6.54
C LEU A 173 -13.01 4.73 5.11
N ALA A 174 -12.61 5.50 4.08
CA ALA A 174 -12.70 5.09 2.69
C ALA A 174 -11.94 3.76 2.42
N VAL A 175 -10.77 3.57 3.02
CA VAL A 175 -10.01 2.30 2.96
C VAL A 175 -10.81 1.13 3.51
N ILE A 176 -11.51 1.30 4.63
CA ILE A 176 -12.33 0.24 5.24
C ILE A 176 -13.52 -0.09 4.34
N LEU A 177 -14.26 0.92 3.88
CA LEU A 177 -15.41 0.73 2.98
C LEU A 177 -15.00 0.03 1.68
N PHE A 178 -13.87 0.45 1.10
CA PHE A 178 -13.28 -0.19 -0.07
C PHE A 178 -12.92 -1.65 0.21
N THR A 179 -12.29 -1.95 1.35
CA THR A 179 -11.92 -3.30 1.75
C THR A 179 -13.14 -4.22 1.77
N TYR A 180 -14.22 -3.82 2.42
CA TYR A 180 -15.46 -4.61 2.44
C TYR A 180 -16.09 -4.79 1.07
N SER A 181 -16.11 -3.72 0.26
CA SER A 181 -16.64 -3.78 -1.10
C SER A 181 -15.85 -4.74 -1.97
N LEU A 182 -14.51 -4.64 -1.93
CA LEU A 182 -13.64 -5.48 -2.73
C LEU A 182 -13.66 -6.94 -2.26
N ALA A 183 -13.71 -7.19 -0.94
CA ALA A 183 -13.82 -8.55 -0.40
C ALA A 183 -15.08 -9.27 -0.90
N ARG A 184 -16.22 -8.58 -0.93
CA ARG A 184 -17.49 -9.15 -1.48
C ARG A 184 -17.37 -9.47 -2.96
N ARG A 185 -16.74 -8.58 -3.75
CA ARG A 185 -16.56 -8.77 -5.21
C ARG A 185 -15.62 -9.91 -5.56
N LEU A 186 -14.67 -10.22 -4.68
CA LEU A 186 -13.66 -11.26 -4.90
C LEU A 186 -14.01 -12.61 -4.28
N ASN A 187 -15.24 -12.75 -3.76
CA ASN A 187 -15.68 -14.04 -3.24
C ASN A 187 -15.57 -15.14 -4.30
N GLY A 188 -15.01 -16.27 -3.95
CA GLY A 188 -14.79 -17.40 -4.86
C GLY A 188 -13.57 -17.30 -5.77
N THR A 189 -12.84 -16.17 -5.82
CA THR A 189 -11.65 -16.01 -6.69
C THR A 189 -10.36 -16.56 -6.08
N GLY A 190 -10.37 -16.92 -4.80
CA GLY A 190 -9.15 -17.30 -4.06
C GLY A 190 -8.30 -16.09 -3.61
N VAL A 191 -8.77 -14.85 -3.82
CA VAL A 191 -8.14 -13.63 -3.32
C VAL A 191 -8.93 -13.11 -2.11
N THR A 192 -8.29 -12.99 -0.95
CA THR A 192 -8.90 -12.40 0.24
C THR A 192 -8.47 -10.95 0.41
N VAL A 193 -9.35 -10.11 0.95
CA VAL A 193 -9.09 -8.68 1.20
C VAL A 193 -9.42 -8.37 2.65
N ASN A 194 -8.42 -7.83 3.36
CA ASN A 194 -8.57 -7.45 4.76
C ASN A 194 -7.95 -6.07 5.00
N CYS A 195 -8.38 -5.38 6.04
CA CYS A 195 -7.70 -4.21 6.56
C CYS A 195 -7.33 -4.41 8.03
N LEU A 196 -6.33 -3.65 8.46
CA LEU A 196 -5.88 -3.65 9.85
C LEU A 196 -5.53 -2.23 10.30
N HIS A 197 -5.62 -2.00 11.61
CA HIS A 197 -5.01 -0.87 12.29
C HIS A 197 -3.73 -1.36 12.99
N PRO A 198 -2.56 -0.78 12.68
CA PRO A 198 -1.28 -1.29 13.19
C PRO A 198 -0.96 -0.90 14.64
N GLY A 199 -1.86 -0.18 15.31
CA GLY A 199 -1.59 0.46 16.59
C GLY A 199 -1.01 1.88 16.43
N VAL A 200 -0.77 2.55 17.55
CA VAL A 200 -0.07 3.85 17.58
C VAL A 200 1.42 3.56 17.63
N ILE A 201 2.08 3.62 16.48
CA ILE A 201 3.51 3.36 16.35
C ILE A 201 4.23 4.70 16.23
N LYS A 202 5.22 4.95 17.07
CA LYS A 202 6.12 6.09 16.92
C LYS A 202 6.99 5.81 15.67
N THR A 203 6.52 6.28 14.53
CA THR A 203 7.34 6.50 13.35
C THR A 203 7.82 7.93 13.40
N LYS A 204 8.99 8.26 12.87
CA LYS A 204 9.65 9.57 12.95
C LYS A 204 8.78 10.73 13.32
#